data_8ac921c036f1399660bff14eed849946
#
_entry.id   8ac921c036f1399660bff14eed849946
#
_cell.length_a   1.000
_cell.length_b   1.000
_cell.length_c   1.000
_cell.angle_alpha   90.00
_cell.angle_beta   90.00
_cell.angle_gamma   90.00
#
_symmetry.space_group_name_H-M   'P 1'
#
loop_
_entity.id
_entity.type
_entity.pdbx_description
1 polymer ?
#
loop_
_entity_poly.entity_id
_entity_poly.type
_entity_poly.pdbx_seq_one_letter_code
_entity_poly.pdbx_strand_id
1 'polypeptide(L)'
;MSAEIPNVDEVMSITDPGEKNRENHLWGDRLMVGLSNVVAWLFPLLMVGIVTQVFIRKAGYNQAWLDDAQWWMYGFAMLCGFGYAITTESHVRVDILHQSYSPRKKSRIEVLAHGWLLLPFLALMTDILLHYAFASIKAGEGSDSPNGLHMLYLLKSSLPILFMAAIVASWSAMVRHLKVLRRASLLGMIIGAFPFVWFVVQRLVHYSLWWFHRLTNSELNPRRITREPVFDYTVMIALALTLLLLLVAFLRSRSAQKD
;
A
#
# COMPACT_ATOMS: atom_id res chain seq x y z
N MET A 1 -8.40 28.73 37.13
CA MET A 1 -7.92 28.16 35.87
C MET A 1 -8.96 28.50 34.83
N SER A 2 -8.79 29.61 34.11
CA SER A 2 -9.62 29.98 32.96
C SER A 2 -9.19 29.05 31.81
N ALA A 3 -10.13 28.21 31.33
CA ALA A 3 -9.91 27.47 30.13
C ALA A 3 -9.79 28.49 28.98
N GLU A 4 -8.60 28.62 28.38
CA GLU A 4 -8.41 29.37 27.15
C GLU A 4 -9.31 28.73 26.08
N ILE A 5 -10.28 29.51 25.62
CA ILE A 5 -11.10 29.11 24.46
C ILE A 5 -10.14 29.11 23.25
N PRO A 6 -9.93 27.97 22.57
CA PRO A 6 -9.03 27.92 21.42
C PRO A 6 -9.53 28.89 20.35
N ASN A 7 -8.61 29.63 19.74
CA ASN A 7 -8.91 30.60 18.71
C ASN A 7 -9.61 29.90 17.53
N VAL A 8 -10.66 30.53 16.98
CA VAL A 8 -11.45 29.97 15.88
C VAL A 8 -10.57 29.62 14.68
N ASP A 9 -9.49 30.37 14.45
CA ASP A 9 -8.49 30.08 13.41
C ASP A 9 -7.68 28.80 13.70
N GLU A 10 -7.44 28.47 14.97
CA GLU A 10 -6.77 27.25 15.39
C GLU A 10 -7.69 26.02 15.25
N VAL A 11 -9.00 26.18 15.47
CA VAL A 11 -10.01 25.16 15.24
C VAL A 11 -10.26 24.92 13.77
N MET A 12 -10.20 25.98 12.93
CA MET A 12 -10.36 25.87 11.48
C MET A 12 -9.12 25.27 10.78
N SER A 13 -7.93 25.40 11.35
CA SER A 13 -6.70 24.76 10.83
C SER A 13 -6.64 23.25 11.00
N ILE A 14 -7.59 22.66 11.74
CA ILE A 14 -7.67 21.21 11.99
C ILE A 14 -8.42 20.46 10.88
N THR A 15 -8.92 21.15 9.85
CA THR A 15 -9.87 20.57 8.88
C THR A 15 -9.24 19.63 7.84
N ASP A 16 -7.92 19.66 7.62
CA ASP A 16 -7.23 18.69 6.75
C ASP A 16 -6.09 17.98 7.50
N PRO A 17 -6.30 16.70 7.90
CA PRO A 17 -5.23 15.90 8.52
C PRO A 17 -3.99 15.77 7.65
N GLY A 18 -4.11 15.88 6.32
CA GLY A 18 -3.01 15.86 5.37
C GLY A 18 -2.10 17.08 5.49
N GLU A 19 -2.63 18.23 5.94
CA GLU A 19 -1.86 19.46 6.14
C GLU A 19 -1.09 19.45 7.47
N LYS A 20 -1.62 18.82 8.52
CA LYS A 20 -1.05 18.84 9.87
C LYS A 20 0.39 18.34 9.95
N ASN A 21 0.81 17.42 9.08
CA ASN A 21 2.16 16.84 9.05
C ASN A 21 2.91 17.13 7.75
N ARG A 22 2.44 18.09 6.94
CA ARG A 22 2.94 18.35 5.58
C ARG A 22 4.43 18.67 5.53
N GLU A 23 4.95 19.36 6.53
CA GLU A 23 6.39 19.69 6.62
C GLU A 23 7.26 18.44 6.74
N ASN A 24 6.75 17.39 7.37
CA ASN A 24 7.45 16.14 7.59
C ASN A 24 7.22 15.12 6.47
N HIS A 25 6.38 15.43 5.48
CA HIS A 25 6.04 14.52 4.39
C HIS A 25 7.24 14.23 3.50
N LEU A 26 7.54 12.96 3.32
CA LEU A 26 8.47 12.46 2.32
C LEU A 26 7.80 12.44 0.94
N TRP A 27 8.58 12.09 -0.08
CA TRP A 27 8.06 11.99 -1.44
C TRP A 27 6.86 11.03 -1.56
N GLY A 28 6.93 9.86 -0.92
CA GLY A 28 5.83 8.89 -0.95
C GLY A 28 4.56 9.38 -0.28
N ASP A 29 4.67 10.16 0.82
CA ASP A 29 3.53 10.79 1.48
C ASP A 29 2.86 11.79 0.55
N ARG A 30 3.65 12.65 -0.11
CA ARG A 30 3.14 13.66 -1.06
C ARG A 30 2.44 13.03 -2.25
N LEU A 31 2.99 11.92 -2.78
CA LEU A 31 2.37 11.16 -3.84
C LEU A 31 1.00 10.62 -3.40
N MET A 32 0.93 10.04 -2.20
CA MET A 32 -0.33 9.49 -1.69
C MET A 32 -1.38 10.56 -1.44
N VAL A 33 -1.00 11.68 -0.84
CA VAL A 33 -1.91 12.83 -0.64
C VAL A 33 -2.40 13.37 -1.99
N GLY A 34 -1.50 13.55 -2.96
CA GLY A 34 -1.88 14.01 -4.31
C GLY A 34 -2.87 13.06 -5.00
N LEU A 35 -2.60 11.74 -4.95
CA LEU A 35 -3.50 10.72 -5.48
C LEU A 35 -4.86 10.77 -4.78
N SER A 36 -4.88 10.86 -3.45
CA SER A 36 -6.10 10.88 -2.65
C SER A 36 -6.96 12.11 -2.91
N ASN A 37 -6.34 13.29 -3.10
CA ASN A 37 -7.05 14.52 -3.44
C ASN A 37 -7.77 14.41 -4.80
N VAL A 38 -7.15 13.75 -5.78
CA VAL A 38 -7.81 13.48 -7.08
C VAL A 38 -8.95 12.47 -6.91
N VAL A 39 -8.69 11.37 -6.18
CA VAL A 39 -9.66 10.29 -5.97
C VAL A 39 -10.84 10.74 -5.12
N ALA A 40 -10.67 11.71 -4.23
CA ALA A 40 -11.76 12.29 -3.43
C ALA A 40 -12.92 12.82 -4.30
N TRP A 41 -12.64 13.28 -5.51
CA TRP A 41 -13.68 13.72 -6.46
C TRP A 41 -14.60 12.59 -6.93
N LEU A 42 -14.23 11.33 -6.71
CA LEU A 42 -15.13 10.20 -6.97
C LEU A 42 -16.35 10.19 -6.03
N PHE A 43 -16.26 10.74 -4.80
CA PHE A 43 -17.39 10.78 -3.89
C PHE A 43 -18.53 11.69 -4.37
N PRO A 44 -18.31 12.95 -4.80
CA PRO A 44 -19.35 13.74 -5.46
C PRO A 44 -19.94 13.06 -6.69
N LEU A 45 -19.10 12.45 -7.54
CA LEU A 45 -19.56 11.69 -8.72
C LEU A 45 -20.42 10.50 -8.32
N LEU A 46 -20.03 9.78 -7.28
CA LEU A 46 -20.79 8.66 -6.71
C LEU A 46 -22.17 9.14 -6.21
N MET A 47 -22.21 10.25 -5.49
CA MET A 47 -23.49 10.84 -5.04
C MET A 47 -24.42 11.17 -6.21
N VAL A 48 -23.90 11.84 -7.25
CA VAL A 48 -24.66 12.14 -8.47
C VAL A 48 -25.15 10.85 -9.13
N GLY A 49 -24.29 9.83 -9.22
CA GLY A 49 -24.63 8.50 -9.77
C GLY A 49 -25.80 7.85 -9.00
N ILE A 50 -25.73 7.83 -7.68
CA ILE A 50 -26.76 7.22 -6.81
C ILE A 50 -28.11 7.97 -7.00
N VAL A 51 -28.09 9.31 -6.94
CA VAL A 51 -29.30 10.11 -7.12
C VAL A 51 -29.91 9.89 -8.51
N THR A 52 -29.09 9.92 -9.56
CA THR A 52 -29.52 9.65 -10.93
C THR A 52 -30.17 8.27 -11.05
N GLN A 53 -29.58 7.25 -10.45
CA GLN A 53 -30.12 5.91 -10.49
C GLN A 53 -31.48 5.79 -9.81
N VAL A 54 -31.70 6.49 -8.68
CA VAL A 54 -33.02 6.53 -8.03
C VAL A 54 -34.10 7.09 -8.96
N PHE A 55 -33.79 8.17 -9.69
CA PHE A 55 -34.75 8.73 -10.65
C PHE A 55 -35.00 7.81 -11.85
N ILE A 56 -33.96 7.20 -12.42
CA ILE A 56 -34.07 6.28 -13.55
C ILE A 56 -34.90 5.04 -13.16
N ARG A 57 -34.69 4.47 -11.96
CA ARG A 57 -35.49 3.36 -11.44
C ARG A 57 -36.97 3.74 -11.22
N LYS A 58 -37.24 4.94 -10.70
CA LYS A 58 -38.63 5.44 -10.58
C LYS A 58 -39.30 5.60 -11.93
N ALA A 59 -38.56 5.90 -12.98
CA ALA A 59 -39.05 5.97 -14.36
C ALA A 59 -39.25 4.57 -15.02
N GLY A 60 -38.97 3.47 -14.29
CA GLY A 60 -39.16 2.11 -14.79
C GLY A 60 -37.95 1.50 -15.51
N TYR A 61 -36.82 2.18 -15.55
CA TYR A 61 -35.61 1.68 -16.22
C TYR A 61 -34.61 1.13 -15.17
N ASN A 62 -34.08 -0.07 -15.44
CA ASN A 62 -33.02 -0.66 -14.62
C ASN A 62 -31.69 -0.63 -15.39
N GLN A 63 -30.68 0.04 -14.81
CA GLN A 63 -29.36 0.24 -15.41
C GLN A 63 -28.28 -0.47 -14.53
N ALA A 64 -28.04 -1.76 -14.81
CA ALA A 64 -27.08 -2.56 -14.04
C ALA A 64 -25.65 -2.02 -14.13
N TRP A 65 -25.25 -1.46 -15.28
CA TRP A 65 -23.91 -0.86 -15.46
C TRP A 65 -23.69 0.33 -14.49
N LEU A 66 -24.73 1.05 -14.12
CA LEU A 66 -24.63 2.19 -13.19
C LEU A 66 -24.45 1.71 -11.75
N ASP A 67 -25.07 0.58 -11.36
CA ASP A 67 -24.82 -0.09 -10.09
C ASP A 67 -23.33 -0.51 -10.00
N ASP A 68 -22.82 -1.17 -11.04
CA ASP A 68 -21.43 -1.61 -11.11
C ASP A 68 -20.47 -0.39 -11.02
N ALA A 69 -20.74 0.68 -11.77
CA ALA A 69 -19.91 1.90 -11.75
C ALA A 69 -19.83 2.51 -10.34
N GLN A 70 -20.95 2.52 -9.60
CA GLN A 70 -20.99 3.01 -8.21
C GLN A 70 -20.12 2.15 -7.29
N TRP A 71 -20.24 0.83 -7.39
CA TRP A 71 -19.42 -0.09 -6.60
C TRP A 71 -17.93 0.04 -6.94
N TRP A 72 -17.59 0.25 -8.21
CA TRP A 72 -16.19 0.44 -8.64
C TRP A 72 -15.61 1.75 -8.10
N MET A 73 -16.33 2.85 -8.24
CA MET A 73 -15.90 4.15 -7.70
C MET A 73 -15.72 4.09 -6.18
N TYR A 74 -16.69 3.48 -5.48
CA TYR A 74 -16.64 3.32 -4.03
C TYR A 74 -15.42 2.48 -3.61
N GLY A 75 -15.27 1.28 -4.17
CA GLY A 75 -14.16 0.38 -3.84
C GLY A 75 -12.78 0.98 -4.11
N PHE A 76 -12.63 1.67 -5.26
CA PHE A 76 -11.41 2.36 -5.61
C PHE A 76 -11.09 3.51 -4.63
N ALA A 77 -12.09 4.34 -4.33
CA ALA A 77 -11.93 5.46 -3.41
C ALA A 77 -11.60 5.00 -1.98
N MET A 78 -12.27 3.94 -1.49
CA MET A 78 -11.99 3.37 -0.16
C MET A 78 -10.57 2.82 -0.05
N LEU A 79 -10.08 2.11 -1.07
CA LEU A 79 -8.73 1.57 -1.05
C LEU A 79 -7.66 2.68 -1.13
N CYS A 80 -7.93 3.74 -1.90
CA CYS A 80 -7.08 4.93 -1.92
C CYS A 80 -7.09 5.63 -0.56
N GLY A 81 -8.26 5.78 0.07
CA GLY A 81 -8.43 6.33 1.42
C GLY A 81 -7.65 5.58 2.49
N PHE A 82 -7.49 4.26 2.34
CA PHE A 82 -6.63 3.47 3.22
C PHE A 82 -5.17 3.94 3.18
N GLY A 83 -4.61 4.16 1.99
CA GLY A 83 -3.26 4.71 1.84
C GLY A 83 -3.13 6.14 2.39
N TYR A 84 -4.17 6.97 2.21
CA TYR A 84 -4.23 8.30 2.80
C TYR A 84 -4.22 8.25 4.34
N ALA A 85 -5.01 7.36 4.93
CA ALA A 85 -5.06 7.17 6.38
C ALA A 85 -3.72 6.71 6.96
N ILE A 86 -2.94 5.91 6.22
CA ILE A 86 -1.55 5.56 6.60
C ILE A 86 -0.68 6.81 6.64
N THR A 87 -0.72 7.64 5.61
CA THR A 87 0.11 8.85 5.49
C THR A 87 -0.19 9.88 6.57
N THR A 88 -1.48 10.11 6.85
CA THR A 88 -1.96 11.11 7.81
C THR A 88 -2.05 10.60 9.25
N GLU A 89 -1.75 9.31 9.47
CA GLU A 89 -1.87 8.65 10.79
C GLU A 89 -3.28 8.79 11.40
N SER A 90 -4.30 8.88 10.55
CA SER A 90 -5.70 9.09 10.95
C SER A 90 -6.45 7.79 11.27
N HIS A 91 -5.74 6.69 11.43
CA HIS A 91 -6.36 5.42 11.86
C HIS A 91 -6.97 5.54 13.25
N VAL A 92 -8.16 4.96 13.43
CA VAL A 92 -8.76 4.81 14.75
C VAL A 92 -7.84 3.95 15.62
N ARG A 93 -7.39 4.51 16.73
CA ARG A 93 -6.49 3.86 17.70
C ARG A 93 -7.14 3.80 19.06
N VAL A 94 -6.84 2.75 19.83
CA VAL A 94 -7.15 2.73 21.27
C VAL A 94 -6.04 3.47 22.00
N ASP A 95 -6.20 4.77 22.19
CA ASP A 95 -5.14 5.66 22.65
C ASP A 95 -4.89 5.65 24.18
N ILE A 96 -5.69 4.93 24.96
CA ILE A 96 -5.61 4.96 26.44
C ILE A 96 -4.18 4.65 26.94
N LEU A 97 -3.54 3.61 26.39
CA LEU A 97 -2.16 3.27 26.74
C LEU A 97 -1.14 4.09 25.96
N HIS A 98 -1.44 4.42 24.71
CA HIS A 98 -0.54 5.11 23.83
C HIS A 98 -0.25 6.55 24.28
N GLN A 99 -1.24 7.24 24.85
CA GLN A 99 -1.06 8.62 25.34
C GLN A 99 0.03 8.72 26.42
N SER A 100 0.17 7.70 27.28
CA SER A 100 1.17 7.67 28.36
C SER A 100 2.60 7.41 27.88
N TYR A 101 2.81 7.03 26.61
CA TYR A 101 4.14 6.67 26.11
C TYR A 101 4.96 7.89 25.67
N SER A 102 6.27 7.82 25.93
CA SER A 102 7.20 8.83 25.44
C SER A 102 7.25 8.86 23.91
N PRO A 103 7.58 10.01 23.26
CA PRO A 103 7.66 10.13 21.79
C PRO A 103 8.56 9.07 21.15
N ARG A 104 9.69 8.75 21.78
CA ARG A 104 10.60 7.70 21.29
C ARG A 104 9.97 6.31 21.35
N LYS A 105 9.19 5.99 22.40
CA LYS A 105 8.49 4.71 22.50
C LYS A 105 7.41 4.60 21.45
N LYS A 106 6.64 5.66 21.22
CA LYS A 106 5.64 5.76 20.15
C LYS A 106 6.28 5.47 18.79
N SER A 107 7.36 6.18 18.45
CA SER A 107 8.06 5.97 17.17
C SER A 107 8.64 4.56 17.00
N ARG A 108 9.09 3.89 18.08
CA ARG A 108 9.53 2.48 18.00
C ARG A 108 8.38 1.55 17.65
N ILE A 109 7.22 1.75 18.27
CA ILE A 109 6.00 0.96 18.00
C ILE A 109 5.57 1.16 16.55
N GLU A 110 5.56 2.41 16.05
CA GLU A 110 5.18 2.72 14.68
C GLU A 110 6.15 2.12 13.66
N VAL A 111 7.46 2.16 13.91
CA VAL A 111 8.45 1.49 13.02
C VAL A 111 8.19 -0.01 12.96
N LEU A 112 7.89 -0.64 14.09
CA LEU A 112 7.60 -2.07 14.12
C LEU A 112 6.25 -2.37 13.45
N ALA A 113 5.21 -1.60 13.72
CA ALA A 113 3.89 -1.79 13.14
C ALA A 113 3.91 -1.64 11.61
N HIS A 114 4.53 -0.58 11.10
CA HIS A 114 4.65 -0.36 9.66
C HIS A 114 5.62 -1.34 9.01
N GLY A 115 6.82 -1.53 9.59
CA GLY A 115 7.89 -2.29 8.94
C GLY A 115 7.74 -3.80 9.03
N TRP A 116 7.24 -4.32 10.15
CA TRP A 116 7.19 -5.76 10.44
C TRP A 116 5.81 -6.38 10.24
N LEU A 117 4.74 -5.59 10.31
CA LEU A 117 3.38 -6.08 10.17
C LEU A 117 2.73 -5.57 8.88
N LEU A 118 2.61 -4.26 8.72
CA LEU A 118 1.84 -3.69 7.61
C LEU A 118 2.54 -3.87 6.25
N LEU A 119 3.82 -3.55 6.14
CA LEU A 119 4.56 -3.68 4.87
C LEU A 119 4.60 -5.13 4.35
N PRO A 120 4.92 -6.16 5.15
CA PRO A 120 4.85 -7.55 4.68
C PRO A 120 3.45 -7.96 4.25
N PHE A 121 2.41 -7.53 4.99
CA PHE A 121 1.02 -7.79 4.62
C PHE A 121 0.67 -7.15 3.27
N LEU A 122 1.00 -5.87 3.07
CA LEU A 122 0.73 -5.16 1.82
C LEU A 122 1.49 -5.79 0.64
N ALA A 123 2.73 -6.24 0.85
CA ALA A 123 3.51 -6.90 -0.18
C ALA A 123 2.91 -8.26 -0.57
N LEU A 124 2.51 -9.06 0.42
CA LEU A 124 1.81 -10.33 0.20
C LEU A 124 0.51 -10.13 -0.58
N MET A 125 -0.31 -9.15 -0.17
CA MET A 125 -1.55 -8.81 -0.86
C MET A 125 -1.30 -8.33 -2.27
N THR A 126 -0.27 -7.50 -2.49
CA THR A 126 0.12 -7.05 -3.84
C THR A 126 0.46 -8.23 -4.74
N ASP A 127 1.25 -9.20 -4.25
CA ASP A 127 1.63 -10.40 -5.01
C ASP A 127 0.40 -11.23 -5.41
N ILE A 128 -0.50 -11.50 -4.47
CA ILE A 128 -1.76 -12.21 -4.73
C ILE A 128 -2.63 -11.46 -5.74
N LEU A 129 -2.79 -10.15 -5.55
CA LEU A 129 -3.63 -9.31 -6.40
C LEU A 129 -3.07 -9.13 -7.80
N LEU A 130 -1.74 -9.17 -7.99
CA LEU A 130 -1.11 -9.19 -9.31
C LEU A 130 -1.53 -10.45 -10.10
N HIS A 131 -1.48 -11.62 -9.46
CA HIS A 131 -1.93 -12.85 -10.08
C HIS A 131 -3.43 -12.84 -10.38
N TYR A 132 -4.23 -12.31 -9.47
CA TYR A 132 -5.66 -12.15 -9.64
C TYR A 132 -6.02 -11.21 -10.81
N ALA A 133 -5.36 -10.05 -10.89
CA ALA A 133 -5.53 -9.10 -11.99
C ALA A 133 -5.12 -9.72 -13.33
N PHE A 134 -3.96 -10.41 -13.38
CA PHE A 134 -3.50 -11.08 -14.59
C PHE A 134 -4.47 -12.17 -15.08
N ALA A 135 -5.02 -12.97 -14.15
CA ALA A 135 -6.01 -13.99 -14.51
C ALA A 135 -7.29 -13.35 -15.07
N SER A 136 -7.76 -12.26 -14.48
CA SER A 136 -8.93 -11.50 -14.92
C SER A 136 -8.73 -10.88 -16.32
N ILE A 137 -7.57 -10.26 -16.56
CA ILE A 137 -7.22 -9.72 -17.89
C ILE A 137 -7.22 -10.83 -18.94
N LYS A 138 -6.58 -11.97 -18.62
CA LYS A 138 -6.50 -13.10 -19.56
C LYS A 138 -7.87 -13.70 -19.87
N ALA A 139 -8.79 -13.69 -18.91
CA ALA A 139 -10.16 -14.17 -19.10
C ALA A 139 -11.06 -13.14 -19.81
N GLY A 140 -10.63 -11.86 -19.94
CA GLY A 140 -11.52 -10.80 -20.43
C GLY A 140 -12.74 -10.61 -19.54
N GLU A 141 -12.56 -10.72 -18.22
CA GLU A 141 -13.65 -10.80 -17.24
C GLU A 141 -14.53 -9.57 -17.26
N GLY A 142 -15.84 -9.76 -17.31
CA GLY A 142 -16.89 -8.74 -17.22
C GLY A 142 -17.73 -8.90 -15.97
N SER A 143 -18.72 -8.03 -15.80
CA SER A 143 -19.72 -8.16 -14.75
C SER A 143 -20.62 -9.39 -14.96
N ASP A 144 -21.01 -10.04 -13.86
CA ASP A 144 -21.99 -11.12 -13.87
C ASP A 144 -23.43 -10.62 -14.07
N SER A 145 -23.65 -9.32 -13.97
CA SER A 145 -24.98 -8.70 -14.14
C SER A 145 -25.35 -8.57 -15.62
N PRO A 146 -26.56 -8.93 -16.05
CA PRO A 146 -27.06 -8.62 -17.39
C PRO A 146 -26.99 -7.10 -17.61
N ASN A 147 -26.37 -6.66 -18.70
CA ASN A 147 -26.12 -5.24 -19.00
C ASN A 147 -25.20 -4.52 -17.99
N GLY A 148 -24.38 -5.26 -17.22
CA GLY A 148 -23.35 -4.70 -16.37
C GLY A 148 -22.10 -4.23 -17.13
N LEU A 149 -21.11 -3.70 -16.42
CA LEU A 149 -19.85 -3.24 -17.01
C LEU A 149 -18.98 -4.41 -17.46
N HIS A 150 -18.58 -4.41 -18.73
CA HIS A 150 -17.86 -5.53 -19.36
C HIS A 150 -16.35 -5.57 -19.05
N MET A 151 -15.80 -4.54 -18.38
CA MET A 151 -14.35 -4.39 -18.17
C MET A 151 -13.95 -4.56 -16.70
N LEU A 152 -14.49 -5.58 -16.01
CA LEU A 152 -14.18 -5.85 -14.61
C LEU A 152 -12.68 -6.04 -14.33
N TYR A 153 -11.94 -6.55 -15.32
CA TYR A 153 -10.49 -6.69 -15.27
C TYR A 153 -9.76 -5.34 -15.04
N LEU A 154 -10.32 -4.19 -15.46
CA LEU A 154 -9.72 -2.88 -15.18
C LEU A 154 -9.77 -2.55 -13.69
N LEU A 155 -10.92 -2.77 -13.05
CA LEU A 155 -11.05 -2.59 -11.60
C LEU A 155 -10.10 -3.53 -10.84
N LYS A 156 -10.06 -4.80 -11.22
CA LYS A 156 -9.16 -5.78 -10.61
C LYS A 156 -7.69 -5.42 -10.79
N SER A 157 -7.32 -4.81 -11.92
CA SER A 157 -5.96 -4.33 -12.18
C SER A 157 -5.59 -3.11 -11.35
N SER A 158 -6.56 -2.29 -10.93
CA SER A 158 -6.30 -1.16 -10.05
C SER A 158 -5.94 -1.57 -8.62
N LEU A 159 -6.38 -2.74 -8.16
CA LEU A 159 -6.11 -3.25 -6.81
C LEU A 159 -4.61 -3.35 -6.49
N PRO A 160 -3.78 -4.10 -7.26
CA PRO A 160 -2.35 -4.17 -6.97
C PRO A 160 -1.66 -2.80 -7.06
N ILE A 161 -2.12 -1.90 -7.93
CA ILE A 161 -1.56 -0.54 -8.06
C ILE A 161 -1.80 0.26 -6.77
N LEU A 162 -3.01 0.21 -6.23
CA LEU A 162 -3.35 0.91 -4.98
C LEU A 162 -2.66 0.28 -3.77
N PHE A 163 -2.47 -1.04 -3.74
CA PHE A 163 -1.67 -1.69 -2.71
C PHE A 163 -0.19 -1.30 -2.81
N MET A 164 0.38 -1.16 -4.00
CA MET A 164 1.73 -0.61 -4.18
C MET A 164 1.82 0.84 -3.69
N ALA A 165 0.80 1.68 -3.95
CA ALA A 165 0.75 3.03 -3.39
C ALA A 165 0.70 3.01 -1.85
N ALA A 166 -0.07 2.10 -1.25
CA ALA A 166 -0.10 1.90 0.19
C ALA A 166 1.25 1.41 0.77
N ILE A 167 2.01 0.57 0.03
CA ILE A 167 3.39 0.20 0.39
C ILE A 167 4.27 1.45 0.46
N VAL A 168 4.19 2.32 -0.55
CA VAL A 168 4.97 3.57 -0.59
C VAL A 168 4.59 4.48 0.58
N ALA A 169 3.30 4.62 0.90
CA ALA A 169 2.81 5.38 2.05
C ALA A 169 3.34 4.80 3.38
N SER A 170 3.20 3.49 3.58
CA SER A 170 3.65 2.80 4.79
C SER A 170 5.18 2.86 4.96
N TRP A 171 5.94 2.72 3.87
CA TRP A 171 7.39 2.90 3.87
C TRP A 171 7.77 4.31 4.30
N SER A 172 7.10 5.34 3.75
CA SER A 172 7.35 6.74 4.10
C SER A 172 7.03 7.01 5.58
N ALA A 173 5.91 6.50 6.08
CA ALA A 173 5.54 6.61 7.50
C ALA A 173 6.59 5.95 8.40
N MET A 174 7.02 4.72 8.08
CA MET A 174 8.10 4.04 8.82
C MET A 174 9.39 4.85 8.84
N VAL A 175 9.80 5.43 7.71
CA VAL A 175 11.03 6.24 7.63
C VAL A 175 10.91 7.54 8.42
N ARG A 176 9.74 8.19 8.45
CA ARG A 176 9.48 9.36 9.30
C ARG A 176 9.72 9.02 10.78
N HIS A 177 9.11 7.95 11.27
CA HIS A 177 9.30 7.50 12.66
C HIS A 177 10.72 7.04 12.94
N LEU A 178 11.40 6.44 11.97
CA LEU A 178 12.81 6.07 12.11
C LEU A 178 13.71 7.30 12.28
N LYS A 179 13.42 8.41 11.57
CA LYS A 179 14.16 9.68 11.71
C LYS A 179 14.03 10.29 13.12
N VAL A 180 12.91 10.08 13.81
CA VAL A 180 12.73 10.51 15.22
C VAL A 180 13.65 9.72 16.15
N LEU A 181 13.93 8.45 15.87
CA LEU A 181 14.75 7.58 16.71
C LEU A 181 16.24 7.81 16.48
N ARG A 182 16.65 7.95 15.22
CA ARG A 182 18.05 8.15 14.78
C ARG A 182 18.07 8.61 13.31
N ARG A 183 19.27 9.02 12.83
CA ARG A 183 19.42 9.28 11.39
C ARG A 183 18.96 8.06 10.58
N ALA A 184 18.10 8.28 9.60
CA ALA A 184 17.62 7.22 8.71
C ALA A 184 18.80 6.71 7.86
N SER A 185 19.43 5.64 8.29
CA SER A 185 20.48 4.93 7.57
C SER A 185 19.89 3.75 6.79
N LEU A 186 20.57 3.35 5.71
CA LEU A 186 20.16 2.16 4.94
C LEU A 186 20.02 0.93 5.85
N LEU A 187 20.97 0.72 6.76
CA LEU A 187 20.91 -0.35 7.76
C LEU A 187 19.66 -0.26 8.62
N GLY A 188 19.33 0.94 9.11
CA GLY A 188 18.15 1.16 9.93
C GLY A 188 16.84 0.88 9.19
N MET A 189 16.76 1.22 7.91
CA MET A 189 15.59 0.94 7.07
C MET A 189 15.42 -0.56 6.80
N ILE A 190 16.51 -1.27 6.49
CA ILE A 190 16.45 -2.72 6.25
C ILE A 190 16.09 -3.47 7.53
N ILE A 191 16.64 -3.11 8.68
CA ILE A 191 16.28 -3.74 9.98
C ILE A 191 14.83 -3.41 10.33
N GLY A 192 14.42 -2.14 10.15
CA GLY A 192 13.07 -1.67 10.43
C GLY A 192 11.99 -2.37 9.60
N ALA A 193 12.32 -2.84 8.40
CA ALA A 193 11.41 -3.51 7.48
C ALA A 193 11.95 -4.89 7.04
N PHE A 194 12.67 -5.61 7.91
CA PHE A 194 13.35 -6.85 7.53
C PHE A 194 12.41 -7.90 6.90
N PRO A 195 11.24 -8.22 7.46
CA PRO A 195 10.34 -9.22 6.86
C PRO A 195 9.84 -8.81 5.47
N PHE A 196 9.57 -7.51 5.27
CA PHE A 196 9.18 -6.96 3.97
C PHE A 196 10.30 -7.10 2.94
N VAL A 197 11.52 -6.67 3.29
CA VAL A 197 12.69 -6.75 2.38
C VAL A 197 12.97 -8.21 2.00
N TRP A 198 12.95 -9.11 2.97
CA TRP A 198 13.13 -10.54 2.73
C TRP A 198 12.06 -11.11 1.79
N PHE A 199 10.78 -10.79 2.03
CA PHE A 199 9.68 -11.22 1.16
C PHE A 199 9.86 -10.70 -0.28
N VAL A 200 10.17 -9.41 -0.44
CA VAL A 200 10.39 -8.80 -1.77
C VAL A 200 11.57 -9.47 -2.48
N VAL A 201 12.69 -9.68 -1.80
CA VAL A 201 13.85 -10.39 -2.36
C VAL A 201 13.45 -11.82 -2.76
N GLN A 202 12.68 -12.53 -1.94
CA GLN A 202 12.21 -13.88 -2.25
C GLN A 202 11.31 -13.88 -3.51
N ARG A 203 10.41 -12.92 -3.66
CA ARG A 203 9.59 -12.80 -4.87
C ARG A 203 10.44 -12.46 -6.10
N LEU A 204 11.40 -11.56 -5.99
CA LEU A 204 12.33 -11.24 -7.08
C LEU A 204 13.14 -12.46 -7.52
N VAL A 205 13.70 -13.22 -6.59
CA VAL A 205 14.42 -14.47 -6.90
C VAL A 205 13.49 -15.47 -7.59
N HIS A 206 12.29 -15.68 -7.04
CA HIS A 206 11.30 -16.60 -7.60
C HIS A 206 10.93 -16.24 -9.04
N TYR A 207 10.56 -14.97 -9.30
CA TYR A 207 10.18 -14.53 -10.65
C TYR A 207 11.36 -14.51 -11.61
N SER A 208 12.55 -14.15 -11.15
CA SER A 208 13.77 -14.18 -11.99
C SER A 208 14.10 -15.61 -12.43
N LEU A 209 14.02 -16.57 -11.53
CA LEU A 209 14.20 -18.00 -11.85
C LEU A 209 13.11 -18.51 -12.78
N TRP A 210 11.86 -18.13 -12.54
CA TRP A 210 10.75 -18.53 -13.39
C TRP A 210 10.93 -18.02 -14.84
N TRP A 211 11.28 -16.75 -15.02
CA TRP A 211 11.54 -16.18 -16.33
C TRP A 211 12.79 -16.76 -16.98
N PHE A 212 13.84 -17.01 -16.21
CA PHE A 212 15.04 -17.68 -16.71
C PHE A 212 14.71 -19.07 -17.30
N HIS A 213 13.99 -19.90 -16.56
CA HIS A 213 13.58 -21.22 -17.05
C HIS A 213 12.63 -21.13 -18.24
N ARG A 214 11.73 -20.15 -18.25
CA ARG A 214 10.79 -19.94 -19.35
C ARG A 214 11.47 -19.54 -20.64
N LEU A 215 12.50 -18.72 -20.58
CA LEU A 215 13.25 -18.24 -21.74
C LEU A 215 14.28 -19.27 -22.23
N THR A 216 14.86 -20.04 -21.32
CA THR A 216 15.90 -21.05 -21.68
C THR A 216 15.29 -22.33 -22.21
N ASN A 217 14.14 -22.77 -21.67
CA ASN A 217 13.45 -24.01 -22.02
C ASN A 217 12.03 -23.73 -22.50
N SER A 218 11.90 -23.35 -23.78
CA SER A 218 10.59 -22.99 -24.38
C SER A 218 9.59 -24.15 -24.43
N GLU A 219 10.06 -25.40 -24.39
CA GLU A 219 9.22 -26.60 -24.43
C GLU A 219 8.59 -26.95 -23.06
N LEU A 220 9.11 -26.40 -21.96
CA LEU A 220 8.55 -26.62 -20.63
C LEU A 220 7.17 -25.98 -20.48
N ASN A 221 6.20 -26.76 -20.00
CA ASN A 221 4.90 -26.23 -19.65
C ASN A 221 5.05 -25.22 -18.49
N PRO A 222 4.55 -23.97 -18.64
CA PRO A 222 4.66 -22.93 -17.62
C PRO A 222 4.20 -23.35 -16.22
N ARG A 223 3.22 -24.26 -16.12
CA ARG A 223 2.70 -24.79 -14.85
C ARG A 223 3.67 -25.76 -14.15
N ARG A 224 4.66 -26.28 -14.86
CA ARG A 224 5.65 -27.23 -14.29
C ARG A 224 6.94 -26.55 -13.88
N ILE A 225 7.23 -25.34 -14.36
CA ILE A 225 8.47 -24.60 -14.05
C ILE A 225 8.67 -24.47 -12.53
N THR A 226 7.60 -24.15 -11.79
CA THR A 226 7.66 -23.98 -10.33
C THR A 226 7.89 -25.29 -9.55
N ARG A 227 7.87 -26.45 -10.23
CA ARG A 227 8.16 -27.75 -9.61
C ARG A 227 9.63 -28.17 -9.72
N GLU A 228 10.44 -27.35 -10.42
CA GLU A 228 11.88 -27.60 -10.49
C GLU A 228 12.52 -27.48 -9.10
N PRO A 229 13.48 -28.36 -8.72
CA PRO A 229 14.05 -28.41 -7.37
C PRO A 229 14.68 -27.09 -6.89
N VAL A 230 15.10 -26.24 -7.84
CA VAL A 230 15.69 -24.92 -7.50
C VAL A 230 14.70 -24.00 -6.80
N PHE A 231 13.40 -24.18 -7.02
CA PHE A 231 12.37 -23.36 -6.39
C PHE A 231 12.18 -23.66 -4.89
N ASP A 232 12.55 -24.86 -4.43
CA ASP A 232 12.51 -25.24 -3.01
C ASP A 232 13.52 -24.40 -2.20
N TYR A 233 14.60 -23.96 -2.84
CA TYR A 233 15.66 -23.20 -2.20
C TYR A 233 15.47 -21.68 -2.28
N THR A 234 14.43 -21.17 -2.96
CA THR A 234 14.23 -19.72 -3.15
C THR A 234 14.15 -18.95 -1.83
N VAL A 235 13.57 -19.53 -0.81
CA VAL A 235 13.45 -18.92 0.54
C VAL A 235 14.84 -18.77 1.19
N MET A 236 15.67 -19.80 1.11
CA MET A 236 17.04 -19.77 1.67
C MET A 236 17.96 -18.84 0.88
N ILE A 237 17.86 -18.85 -0.46
CA ILE A 237 18.61 -17.93 -1.33
C ILE A 237 18.24 -16.49 -0.99
N ALA A 238 16.95 -16.19 -0.84
CA ALA A 238 16.46 -14.86 -0.50
C ALA A 238 16.94 -14.43 0.90
N LEU A 239 16.95 -15.34 1.87
CA LEU A 239 17.47 -15.04 3.20
C LEU A 239 18.96 -14.69 3.14
N ALA A 240 19.75 -15.50 2.44
CA ALA A 240 21.19 -15.25 2.27
C ALA A 240 21.47 -13.91 1.59
N LEU A 241 20.72 -13.57 0.51
CA LEU A 241 20.82 -12.27 -0.16
C LEU A 241 20.41 -11.11 0.75
N THR A 242 19.36 -11.27 1.55
CA THR A 242 18.92 -10.23 2.50
C THR A 242 19.95 -10.00 3.60
N LEU A 243 20.58 -11.07 4.10
CA LEU A 243 21.68 -10.98 5.07
C LEU A 243 22.91 -10.32 4.45
N LEU A 244 23.20 -10.61 3.19
CA LEU A 244 24.28 -9.92 2.44
C LEU A 244 23.99 -8.43 2.30
N LEU A 245 22.76 -8.04 1.96
CA LEU A 245 22.33 -6.64 1.93
C LEU A 245 22.51 -5.95 3.28
N LEU A 246 22.16 -6.63 4.38
CA LEU A 246 22.39 -6.13 5.74
C LEU A 246 23.88 -5.93 6.03
N LEU A 247 24.72 -6.88 5.65
CA LEU A 247 26.19 -6.79 5.83
C LEU A 247 26.76 -5.60 5.07
N VAL A 248 26.38 -5.42 3.79
CA VAL A 248 26.81 -4.28 2.97
C VAL A 248 26.34 -2.95 3.58
N ALA A 249 25.08 -2.89 4.03
CA ALA A 249 24.55 -1.69 4.70
C ALA A 249 25.29 -1.38 6.01
N PHE A 250 25.67 -2.41 6.77
CA PHE A 250 26.47 -2.27 7.99
C PHE A 250 27.89 -1.75 7.71
N LEU A 251 28.57 -2.31 6.72
CA LEU A 251 29.92 -1.86 6.33
C LEU A 251 29.91 -0.40 5.86
N ARG A 252 28.92 -0.03 5.04
CA ARG A 252 28.73 1.38 4.62
C ARG A 252 28.44 2.31 5.80
N SER A 253 27.66 1.88 6.78
CA SER A 253 27.35 2.71 7.95
C SER A 253 28.60 2.95 8.82
N ARG A 254 29.52 2.01 8.87
CA ARG A 254 30.81 2.16 9.59
C ARG A 254 31.80 3.08 8.84
N SER A 255 31.82 3.00 7.51
CA SER A 255 32.67 3.90 6.69
C SER A 255 32.24 5.36 6.86
N ALA A 256 30.94 5.63 6.78
CA ALA A 256 30.38 6.98 6.94
C ALA A 256 30.48 7.56 8.38
N GLN A 257 30.94 6.81 9.36
CA GLN A 257 31.23 7.29 10.73
C GLN A 257 32.72 7.64 10.93
N LYS A 258 33.59 7.27 9.97
CA LYS A 258 35.03 7.51 10.06
C LYS A 258 35.47 8.77 9.29
N ASP A 259 34.60 9.24 8.38
CA ASP A 259 34.73 10.52 7.67
C ASP A 259 33.91 11.61 8.42
#